data_8a0c16394985bee5dc86800d9a18a8b5
#
_entry.id   8a0c16394985bee5dc86800d9a18a8b5
#
_cell.length_a   1.000
_cell.length_b   1.000
_cell.length_c   1.000
_cell.angle_alpha   90.00
_cell.angle_beta   90.00
_cell.angle_gamma   90.00
#
_symmetry.space_group_name_H-M   'P 1'
#
loop_
_entity.id
_entity.type
_entity.pdbx_description
1 polymer ?
#
loop_
_entity_poly.entity_id
_entity_poly.type
_entity_poly.pdbx_seq_one_letter_code
_entity_poly.pdbx_strand_id
1 'polypeptide(L)'
;MTEFGVFYQVYKNHRAVRFVLENFRKHFPDNPVILISDGGDDFTYMADEFNCKFFMRENIFGDDVNNYPKFPYNAFRTIEWWKRQKLVCEETGLDYTMIMEDDVFVRRPFNINPPFSLRGVRIGNQFTGKMITDIYNCTNQIATHYGMCGGSIYNAKTFLSVYNDVVEDIESNMDRMMEEDPSSYNMLGAVDANLTYHFSKRGYKYEVALWLGEVREGNPDLPVIHQWKEHY
;
A
#
# COMPACT_ATOMS: atom_id res chain seq x y z
N MET A 1 0.50 5.10 -22.22
CA MET A 1 -0.03 4.96 -20.84
C MET A 1 0.93 5.66 -19.91
N THR A 2 0.47 6.24 -18.81
CA THR A 2 1.36 6.83 -17.80
C THR A 2 2.10 5.70 -17.08
N GLU A 3 3.44 5.78 -17.06
CA GLU A 3 4.27 4.82 -16.33
C GLU A 3 4.17 5.00 -14.82
N PHE A 4 4.24 3.91 -14.09
CA PHE A 4 4.31 3.87 -12.63
C PHE A 4 5.22 2.75 -12.17
N GLY A 5 5.90 2.97 -11.04
CA GLY A 5 6.67 1.94 -10.36
C GLY A 5 5.77 1.04 -9.52
N VAL A 6 6.26 -0.12 -9.15
CA VAL A 6 5.53 -1.09 -8.32
C VAL A 6 6.33 -1.43 -7.08
N PHE A 7 5.72 -1.22 -5.92
CA PHE A 7 6.14 -1.78 -4.65
C PHE A 7 5.44 -3.11 -4.44
N TYR A 8 6.19 -4.20 -4.29
CA TYR A 8 5.64 -5.50 -3.98
C TYR A 8 6.39 -6.14 -2.81
N GLN A 9 5.76 -6.15 -1.64
CA GLN A 9 6.30 -6.83 -0.48
C GLN A 9 5.97 -8.32 -0.54
N VAL A 10 7.00 -9.17 -0.45
CA VAL A 10 6.90 -10.63 -0.56
C VAL A 10 7.45 -11.30 0.70
N TYR A 11 6.99 -12.52 1.00
CA TYR A 11 7.41 -13.26 2.20
C TYR A 11 7.83 -14.70 1.91
N LYS A 12 6.89 -15.64 1.80
CA LYS A 12 7.14 -17.08 1.59
C LYS A 12 6.28 -17.72 0.51
N ASN A 13 5.28 -17.02 -0.01
CA ASN A 13 4.32 -17.57 -0.96
C ASN A 13 4.80 -17.43 -2.41
N HIS A 14 5.77 -18.25 -2.81
CA HIS A 14 6.32 -18.24 -4.18
C HIS A 14 5.26 -18.42 -5.27
N ARG A 15 4.23 -19.23 -5.02
CA ARG A 15 3.15 -19.46 -5.98
C ARG A 15 2.33 -18.21 -6.24
N ALA A 16 1.95 -17.50 -5.18
CA ALA A 16 1.19 -16.27 -5.29
C ALA A 16 2.04 -15.17 -5.97
N VAL A 17 3.30 -15.00 -5.56
CA VAL A 17 4.20 -14.01 -6.16
C VAL A 17 4.35 -14.25 -7.66
N ARG A 18 4.58 -15.51 -8.09
CA ARG A 18 4.66 -15.88 -9.51
C ARG A 18 3.37 -15.53 -10.25
N PHE A 19 2.22 -15.93 -9.73
CA PHE A 19 0.92 -15.67 -10.34
C PHE A 19 0.68 -14.16 -10.54
N VAL A 20 0.97 -13.34 -9.51
CA VAL A 20 0.81 -11.88 -9.57
C VAL A 20 1.75 -11.28 -10.62
N LEU A 21 3.03 -11.69 -10.64
CA LEU A 21 4.01 -11.17 -11.59
C LEU A 21 3.70 -11.58 -13.04
N GLU A 22 3.30 -12.81 -13.30
CA GLU A 22 2.86 -13.28 -14.62
C GLU A 22 1.71 -12.44 -15.17
N ASN A 23 0.69 -12.21 -14.35
CA ASN A 23 -0.46 -11.40 -14.73
C ASN A 23 -0.09 -9.92 -14.93
N PHE A 24 0.73 -9.36 -14.05
CA PHE A 24 1.17 -7.98 -14.18
C PHE A 24 2.00 -7.78 -15.46
N ARG A 25 3.02 -8.60 -15.69
CA ARG A 25 3.92 -8.52 -16.86
C ARG A 25 3.23 -8.70 -18.19
N LYS A 26 2.14 -9.47 -18.23
CA LYS A 26 1.30 -9.61 -19.42
C LYS A 26 0.74 -8.27 -19.93
N HIS A 27 0.48 -7.34 -19.01
CA HIS A 27 -0.19 -6.07 -19.32
C HIS A 27 0.73 -4.85 -19.16
N PHE A 28 1.79 -4.99 -18.36
CA PHE A 28 2.77 -3.94 -18.04
C PHE A 28 4.19 -4.53 -18.09
N PRO A 29 4.68 -4.90 -19.28
CA PRO A 29 5.96 -5.60 -19.41
C PRO A 29 7.16 -4.77 -18.96
N ASP A 30 7.12 -3.44 -19.15
CA ASP A 30 8.25 -2.55 -18.96
C ASP A 30 8.20 -1.75 -17.65
N ASN A 31 7.08 -1.77 -16.92
CA ASN A 31 6.98 -1.04 -15.67
C ASN A 31 7.96 -1.59 -14.62
N PRO A 32 8.77 -0.73 -13.96
CA PRO A 32 9.71 -1.19 -12.94
C PRO A 32 8.98 -1.76 -11.72
N VAL A 33 9.36 -2.96 -11.32
CA VAL A 33 8.85 -3.65 -10.13
C VAL A 33 9.98 -3.87 -9.16
N ILE A 34 9.76 -3.45 -7.91
CA ILE A 34 10.67 -3.67 -6.80
C ILE A 34 10.04 -4.69 -5.85
N LEU A 35 10.64 -5.88 -5.81
CA LEU A 35 10.31 -6.90 -4.81
C LEU A 35 11.08 -6.62 -3.52
N ILE A 36 10.39 -6.62 -2.40
CA ILE A 36 11.02 -6.45 -1.08
C ILE A 36 10.60 -7.63 -0.21
N SER A 37 11.56 -8.50 0.15
CA SER A 37 11.30 -9.59 1.08
C SER A 37 11.14 -9.06 2.50
N ASP A 38 10.11 -9.53 3.19
CA ASP A 38 9.87 -9.24 4.61
C ASP A 38 10.48 -10.31 5.53
N GLY A 39 11.78 -10.58 5.36
CA GLY A 39 12.51 -11.58 6.14
C GLY A 39 12.10 -13.03 5.86
N GLY A 40 11.43 -13.26 4.73
CA GLY A 40 11.04 -14.59 4.28
C GLY A 40 12.08 -15.24 3.38
N ASP A 41 11.61 -15.87 2.31
CA ASP A 41 12.45 -16.58 1.36
C ASP A 41 13.19 -15.63 0.40
N ASP A 42 14.21 -16.16 -0.27
CA ASP A 42 14.94 -15.48 -1.34
C ASP A 42 14.13 -15.56 -2.66
N PHE A 43 13.79 -14.40 -3.22
CA PHE A 43 13.07 -14.27 -4.48
C PHE A 43 13.96 -13.78 -5.63
N THR A 44 15.30 -13.80 -5.49
CA THR A 44 16.23 -13.34 -6.53
C THR A 44 15.96 -14.01 -7.87
N TYR A 45 15.77 -15.34 -7.89
CA TYR A 45 15.51 -16.07 -9.13
C TYR A 45 14.22 -15.60 -9.85
N MET A 46 13.20 -15.20 -9.08
CA MET A 46 11.95 -14.71 -9.62
C MET A 46 12.08 -13.26 -10.10
N ALA A 47 12.87 -12.47 -9.39
CA ALA A 47 13.21 -11.12 -9.83
C ALA A 47 13.94 -11.12 -11.17
N ASP A 48 14.90 -12.04 -11.36
CA ASP A 48 15.63 -12.22 -12.64
C ASP A 48 14.66 -12.66 -13.75
N GLU A 49 13.80 -13.64 -13.49
CA GLU A 49 12.84 -14.16 -14.47
C GLU A 49 11.85 -13.10 -14.96
N PHE A 50 11.36 -12.26 -14.04
CA PHE A 50 10.35 -11.24 -14.33
C PHE A 50 10.91 -9.83 -14.51
N ASN A 51 12.22 -9.66 -14.65
CA ASN A 51 12.88 -8.36 -14.80
C ASN A 51 12.46 -7.37 -13.70
N CYS A 52 12.63 -7.79 -12.42
CA CYS A 52 12.37 -7.00 -11.23
C CYS A 52 13.69 -6.71 -10.50
N LYS A 53 13.73 -5.67 -9.67
CA LYS A 53 14.77 -5.55 -8.64
C LYS A 53 14.31 -6.25 -7.36
N PHE A 54 15.24 -6.85 -6.61
CA PHE A 54 14.95 -7.52 -5.36
C PHE A 54 15.80 -7.00 -4.21
N PHE A 55 15.17 -6.78 -3.05
CA PHE A 55 15.83 -6.38 -1.82
C PHE A 55 15.37 -7.28 -0.67
N MET A 56 16.32 -7.94 -0.02
CA MET A 56 16.08 -8.63 1.24
C MET A 56 15.99 -7.62 2.38
N ARG A 57 14.97 -7.71 3.23
CA ARG A 57 14.78 -6.89 4.44
C ARG A 57 14.43 -7.77 5.63
N GLU A 58 14.61 -7.23 6.85
CA GLU A 58 14.19 -7.91 8.06
C GLU A 58 12.66 -8.04 8.12
N ASN A 59 12.19 -9.10 8.77
CA ASN A 59 10.77 -9.31 9.01
C ASN A 59 10.24 -8.27 10.01
N ILE A 60 9.34 -7.39 9.55
CA ILE A 60 8.69 -6.40 10.41
C ILE A 60 7.31 -6.82 10.89
N PHE A 61 6.68 -7.80 10.25
CA PHE A 61 5.34 -8.26 10.60
C PHE A 61 5.31 -9.56 11.42
N GLY A 62 6.43 -10.28 11.56
CA GLY A 62 6.51 -11.57 12.26
C GLY A 62 5.99 -12.74 11.41
N ASP A 63 6.14 -13.95 11.93
CA ASP A 63 5.72 -15.17 11.23
C ASP A 63 4.21 -15.42 11.27
N ASP A 64 3.48 -14.66 12.09
CA ASP A 64 2.08 -14.92 12.39
C ASP A 64 1.13 -13.92 11.72
N VAL A 65 1.31 -13.76 10.39
CA VAL A 65 0.45 -12.90 9.55
C VAL A 65 -1.02 -13.31 9.63
N ASN A 66 -1.31 -14.56 10.05
CA ASN A 66 -2.67 -15.08 10.15
C ASN A 66 -3.36 -14.78 11.48
N ASN A 67 -2.64 -14.25 12.48
CA ASN A 67 -3.19 -13.90 13.79
C ASN A 67 -3.56 -12.40 13.91
N TYR A 68 -4.12 -11.82 12.84
CA TYR A 68 -4.86 -10.56 12.96
C TYR A 68 -6.00 -10.76 13.99
N PRO A 69 -6.08 -10.09 15.11
CA PRO A 69 -5.61 -8.75 15.50
C PRO A 69 -4.45 -8.71 16.52
N LYS A 70 -3.65 -9.74 16.65
CA LYS A 70 -2.61 -9.85 17.67
C LYS A 70 -1.26 -9.26 17.27
N PHE A 71 -1.17 -8.66 16.09
CA PHE A 71 0.05 -7.99 15.67
C PHE A 71 0.29 -6.76 16.55
N PRO A 72 1.42 -6.69 17.24
CA PRO A 72 1.83 -5.44 17.85
C PRO A 72 2.31 -4.50 16.73
N TYR A 73 1.37 -3.89 16.01
CA TYR A 73 1.69 -2.72 15.24
C TYR A 73 2.24 -1.67 16.20
N ASN A 74 3.34 -1.08 15.83
CA ASN A 74 3.98 -0.03 16.60
C ASN A 74 4.66 0.94 15.65
N ALA A 75 5.11 2.07 16.18
CA ALA A 75 5.77 3.09 15.40
C ALA A 75 6.95 2.54 14.59
N PHE A 76 7.79 1.69 15.18
CA PHE A 76 8.95 1.09 14.52
C PHE A 76 8.56 0.34 13.22
N ARG A 77 7.58 -0.56 13.28
CA ARG A 77 7.14 -1.36 12.12
C ARG A 77 6.54 -0.50 11.02
N THR A 78 5.73 0.47 11.40
CA THR A 78 5.13 1.40 10.45
C THR A 78 6.20 2.23 9.76
N ILE A 79 7.20 2.73 10.48
CA ILE A 79 8.33 3.47 9.92
C ILE A 79 9.14 2.60 8.97
N GLU A 80 9.42 1.35 9.32
CA GLU A 80 10.13 0.42 8.42
C GLU A 80 9.35 0.19 7.11
N TRP A 81 8.02 0.10 7.16
CA TRP A 81 7.21 0.03 5.95
C TRP A 81 7.31 1.34 5.12
N TRP A 82 7.29 2.51 5.76
CA TRP A 82 7.50 3.80 5.07
C TRP A 82 8.88 3.90 4.43
N LYS A 83 9.93 3.38 5.08
CA LYS A 83 11.28 3.30 4.52
C LYS A 83 11.33 2.44 3.24
N ARG A 84 10.60 1.33 3.22
CA ARG A 84 10.49 0.46 2.03
C ARG A 84 9.79 1.17 0.88
N GLN A 85 8.72 1.89 1.15
CA GLN A 85 8.04 2.70 0.14
C GLN A 85 8.96 3.80 -0.41
N LYS A 86 9.71 4.47 0.46
CA LYS A 86 10.71 5.47 0.05
C LYS A 86 11.75 4.87 -0.89
N LEU A 87 12.31 3.73 -0.54
CA LEU A 87 13.26 3.01 -1.38
C LEU A 87 12.69 2.77 -2.78
N VAL A 88 11.43 2.32 -2.88
CA VAL A 88 10.80 2.07 -4.17
C VAL A 88 10.62 3.34 -4.99
N CYS A 89 10.20 4.44 -4.36
CA CYS A 89 10.08 5.73 -5.04
C CYS A 89 11.44 6.19 -5.61
N GLU A 90 12.51 6.05 -4.83
CA GLU A 90 13.87 6.44 -5.23
C GLU A 90 14.44 5.53 -6.33
N GLU A 91 14.25 4.21 -6.20
CA GLU A 91 14.76 3.23 -7.17
C GLU A 91 14.06 3.26 -8.52
N THR A 92 12.77 3.59 -8.55
CA THR A 92 12.02 3.70 -9.80
C THR A 92 12.15 5.07 -10.45
N GLY A 93 12.27 6.13 -9.67
CA GLY A 93 12.35 7.52 -10.13
C GLY A 93 11.10 8.01 -10.85
N LEU A 94 10.00 7.25 -10.80
CA LEU A 94 8.74 7.57 -11.47
C LEU A 94 7.83 8.43 -10.59
N ASP A 95 6.90 9.16 -11.22
CA ASP A 95 5.98 10.05 -10.51
C ASP A 95 4.92 9.31 -9.70
N TYR A 96 4.67 8.04 -9.99
CA TYR A 96 3.62 7.24 -9.34
C TYR A 96 4.15 5.87 -8.92
N THR A 97 3.65 5.37 -7.79
CA THR A 97 3.97 4.03 -7.27
C THR A 97 2.67 3.28 -6.97
N MET A 98 2.56 2.07 -7.52
CA MET A 98 1.48 1.11 -7.24
C MET A 98 1.90 0.20 -6.09
N ILE A 99 0.99 -0.04 -5.14
CA ILE A 99 1.15 -1.08 -4.14
C ILE A 99 0.68 -2.40 -4.73
N MET A 100 1.48 -3.45 -4.57
CA MET A 100 1.16 -4.80 -5.01
C MET A 100 1.15 -5.75 -3.81
N GLU A 101 0.19 -6.65 -3.79
CA GLU A 101 0.03 -7.68 -2.79
C GLU A 101 -0.17 -9.05 -3.45
N ASP A 102 -0.04 -10.13 -2.69
CA ASP A 102 -0.15 -11.52 -3.16
C ASP A 102 -1.51 -11.87 -3.79
N ASP A 103 -2.52 -11.08 -3.49
CA ASP A 103 -3.91 -11.28 -3.91
C ASP A 103 -4.40 -10.21 -4.91
N VAL A 104 -3.49 -9.47 -5.53
CA VAL A 104 -3.82 -8.53 -6.61
C VAL A 104 -3.78 -9.22 -7.97
N PHE A 105 -4.88 -9.17 -8.68
CA PHE A 105 -4.98 -9.72 -10.02
C PHE A 105 -5.21 -8.63 -11.07
N VAL A 106 -4.24 -8.47 -11.97
CA VAL A 106 -4.34 -7.55 -13.12
C VAL A 106 -4.93 -8.29 -14.31
N ARG A 107 -6.17 -7.96 -14.66
CA ARG A 107 -6.94 -8.63 -15.73
C ARG A 107 -6.72 -8.03 -17.10
N ARG A 108 -6.50 -6.72 -17.17
CA ARG A 108 -6.30 -5.97 -18.41
C ARG A 108 -5.53 -4.67 -18.17
N PRO A 109 -4.96 -4.06 -19.21
CA PRO A 109 -4.31 -2.76 -19.10
C PRO A 109 -5.28 -1.69 -18.62
N PHE A 110 -4.76 -0.72 -17.88
CA PHE A 110 -5.52 0.45 -17.41
C PHE A 110 -4.66 1.72 -17.47
N ASN A 111 -5.31 2.88 -17.45
CA ASN A 111 -4.64 4.17 -17.36
C ASN A 111 -4.97 4.81 -16.00
N ILE A 112 -3.94 5.29 -15.33
CA ILE A 112 -4.08 5.92 -14.01
C ILE A 112 -4.64 7.34 -14.07
N ASN A 113 -4.62 7.99 -15.26
CA ASN A 113 -5.18 9.33 -15.50
C ASN A 113 -4.75 10.38 -14.45
N PRO A 114 -3.46 10.73 -14.34
CA PRO A 114 -3.00 11.79 -13.44
C PRO A 114 -3.58 13.17 -13.85
N PRO A 115 -3.48 14.20 -12.97
CA PRO A 115 -2.82 14.18 -11.68
C PRO A 115 -3.72 13.77 -10.51
N PHE A 116 -3.11 13.15 -9.48
CA PHE A 116 -3.74 12.87 -8.18
C PHE A 116 -2.65 12.65 -7.12
N SER A 117 -3.01 12.71 -5.84
CA SER A 117 -2.07 12.39 -4.75
C SER A 117 -2.13 10.91 -4.38
N LEU A 118 -3.31 10.37 -4.18
CA LEU A 118 -3.50 8.93 -3.92
C LEU A 118 -4.88 8.47 -4.42
N ARG A 119 -4.91 7.27 -4.97
CA ARG A 119 -6.12 6.58 -5.42
C ARG A 119 -6.11 5.12 -4.99
N GLY A 120 -7.23 4.68 -4.47
CA GLY A 120 -7.40 3.30 -4.04
C GLY A 120 -8.86 2.88 -4.03
N VAL A 121 -9.16 1.78 -3.38
CA VAL A 121 -10.49 1.20 -3.36
C VAL A 121 -11.39 1.91 -2.35
N ARG A 122 -12.69 1.85 -2.59
CA ARG A 122 -13.70 2.31 -1.64
C ARG A 122 -14.17 1.16 -0.76
N ILE A 123 -13.86 1.18 0.54
CA ILE A 123 -14.26 0.11 1.50
C ILE A 123 -15.19 0.64 2.62
N GLY A 124 -15.70 1.80 2.56
CA GLY A 124 -16.48 2.41 3.64
C GLY A 124 -15.63 3.22 4.61
N ASN A 125 -16.21 3.65 5.72
CA ASN A 125 -15.53 4.52 6.68
C ASN A 125 -14.76 3.69 7.72
N GLN A 126 -13.44 3.81 7.70
CA GLN A 126 -12.53 3.13 8.62
C GLN A 126 -11.96 4.06 9.70
N PHE A 127 -12.07 5.37 9.52
CA PHE A 127 -11.55 6.35 10.47
C PHE A 127 -12.61 6.74 11.50
N THR A 128 -12.22 6.95 12.74
CA THR A 128 -13.11 7.30 13.86
C THR A 128 -12.54 8.41 14.72
N GLY A 129 -13.39 9.06 15.50
CA GLY A 129 -12.98 10.00 16.55
C GLY A 129 -12.09 11.13 16.05
N LYS A 130 -10.95 11.31 16.72
CA LYS A 130 -9.99 12.37 16.41
C LYS A 130 -9.42 12.28 14.99
N MET A 131 -9.24 11.07 14.46
CA MET A 131 -8.71 10.87 13.10
C MET A 131 -9.63 11.47 12.04
N ILE A 132 -10.97 11.30 12.16
CA ILE A 132 -11.94 11.94 11.25
C ILE A 132 -11.83 13.46 11.35
N THR A 133 -11.73 14.00 12.57
CA THR A 133 -11.65 15.44 12.81
C THR A 133 -10.38 16.02 12.18
N ASP A 134 -9.24 15.37 12.37
CA ASP A 134 -7.96 15.82 11.82
C ASP A 134 -8.00 15.84 10.28
N ILE A 135 -8.52 14.79 9.65
CA ILE A 135 -8.66 14.72 8.19
C ILE A 135 -9.62 15.81 7.69
N TYR A 136 -10.78 15.96 8.31
CA TYR A 136 -11.77 16.95 7.90
C TYR A 136 -11.21 18.37 7.98
N ASN A 137 -10.52 18.71 9.07
CA ASN A 137 -9.91 20.03 9.26
C ASN A 137 -8.84 20.35 8.21
N CYS A 138 -8.09 19.34 7.75
CA CYS A 138 -7.07 19.54 6.73
C CYS A 138 -7.60 19.55 5.29
N THR A 139 -8.64 18.76 5.00
CA THR A 139 -9.08 18.49 3.62
C THR A 139 -10.46 19.02 3.27
N ASN A 140 -11.29 19.39 4.26
CA ASN A 140 -12.75 19.54 4.14
C ASN A 140 -13.41 18.27 3.55
N GLN A 141 -12.81 17.12 3.77
CA GLN A 141 -13.30 15.84 3.25
C GLN A 141 -13.34 14.82 4.39
N ILE A 142 -14.54 14.31 4.68
CA ILE A 142 -14.65 13.16 5.56
C ILE A 142 -14.04 11.96 4.84
N ALA A 143 -13.04 11.33 5.44
CA ALA A 143 -12.46 10.11 4.89
C ALA A 143 -13.46 8.97 5.05
N THR A 144 -14.22 8.73 3.99
CA THR A 144 -15.19 7.62 3.91
C THR A 144 -14.59 6.40 3.22
N HIS A 145 -13.30 6.42 2.93
CA HIS A 145 -12.64 5.41 2.13
C HIS A 145 -11.36 4.97 2.81
N TYR A 146 -11.21 3.70 2.90
CA TYR A 146 -9.98 3.01 3.18
C TYR A 146 -9.37 2.59 1.86
N GLY A 147 -8.09 2.81 1.65
CA GLY A 147 -7.84 2.53 0.31
C GLY A 147 -6.48 2.41 -0.24
N MET A 148 -5.44 2.30 0.55
CA MET A 148 -4.12 2.04 -0.02
C MET A 148 -3.74 0.56 0.05
N CYS A 149 -4.71 -0.33 -0.21
CA CYS A 149 -4.46 -1.76 -0.37
C CYS A 149 -3.83 -2.10 -1.73
N GLY A 150 -3.58 -3.35 -1.97
CA GLY A 150 -3.03 -3.84 -3.22
C GLY A 150 -3.84 -3.38 -4.44
N GLY A 151 -3.17 -2.86 -5.44
CA GLY A 151 -3.75 -2.21 -6.61
C GLY A 151 -3.92 -0.70 -6.51
N SER A 152 -3.74 -0.11 -5.34
CA SER A 152 -3.77 1.33 -5.13
C SER A 152 -2.49 2.00 -5.62
N ILE A 153 -2.60 3.29 -5.98
CA ILE A 153 -1.48 4.07 -6.53
C ILE A 153 -1.40 5.44 -5.83
N TYR A 154 -0.20 5.85 -5.48
CA TYR A 154 0.07 7.17 -4.93
C TYR A 154 1.14 7.94 -5.73
N ASN A 155 1.13 9.26 -5.60
CA ASN A 155 2.14 10.12 -6.20
C ASN A 155 3.44 10.07 -5.38
N ALA A 156 4.52 9.60 -5.99
CA ALA A 156 5.82 9.41 -5.35
C ALA A 156 6.47 10.73 -4.90
N LYS A 157 6.31 11.82 -5.67
CA LYS A 157 6.81 13.14 -5.27
C LYS A 157 6.09 13.65 -4.03
N THR A 158 4.77 13.49 -3.97
CA THR A 158 3.99 13.82 -2.78
C THR A 158 4.47 12.99 -1.58
N PHE A 159 4.63 11.67 -1.76
CA PHE A 159 5.13 10.77 -0.72
C PHE A 159 6.49 11.25 -0.18
N LEU A 160 7.46 11.47 -1.07
CA LEU A 160 8.81 11.91 -0.69
C LEU A 160 8.80 13.29 0.00
N SER A 161 7.91 14.20 -0.43
CA SER A 161 7.83 15.55 0.17
C SER A 161 7.32 15.54 1.60
N VAL A 162 6.51 14.56 1.99
CA VAL A 162 5.95 14.46 3.35
C VAL A 162 6.67 13.43 4.23
N TYR A 163 7.57 12.64 3.66
CA TYR A 163 8.17 11.47 4.30
C TYR A 163 8.77 11.77 5.69
N ASN A 164 9.65 12.77 5.78
CA ASN A 164 10.32 13.10 7.04
C ASN A 164 9.32 13.56 8.12
N ASP A 165 8.38 14.41 7.75
CA ASP A 165 7.34 14.91 8.67
C ASP A 165 6.42 13.78 9.14
N VAL A 166 6.16 12.79 8.28
CA VAL A 166 5.33 11.62 8.65
C VAL A 166 6.10 10.71 9.58
N VAL A 167 7.37 10.43 9.32
CA VAL A 167 8.21 9.61 10.21
C VAL A 167 8.29 10.24 11.59
N GLU A 168 8.56 11.53 11.69
CA GLU A 168 8.59 12.27 12.96
C GLU A 168 7.23 12.21 13.70
N ASP A 169 6.13 12.37 12.97
CA ASP A 169 4.76 12.29 13.53
C ASP A 169 4.45 10.87 14.06
N ILE A 170 4.86 9.84 13.33
CA ILE A 170 4.71 8.44 13.77
C ILE A 170 5.55 8.19 15.04
N GLU A 171 6.83 8.54 15.04
CA GLU A 171 7.73 8.36 16.18
C GLU A 171 7.21 9.06 17.44
N SER A 172 6.67 10.26 17.27
CA SER A 172 6.27 11.10 18.41
C SER A 172 4.87 10.79 18.94
N ASN A 173 3.96 10.29 18.10
CA ASN A 173 2.55 10.29 18.42
C ASN A 173 1.84 8.95 18.26
N MET A 174 2.30 8.03 17.43
CA MET A 174 1.52 6.86 17.04
C MET A 174 1.22 5.95 18.23
N ASP A 175 2.23 5.57 19.00
CA ASP A 175 2.05 4.64 20.12
C ASP A 175 1.13 5.25 21.19
N ARG A 176 1.32 6.54 21.50
CA ARG A 176 0.43 7.27 22.40
C ARG A 176 -1.02 7.35 21.88
N MET A 177 -1.22 7.64 20.60
CA MET A 177 -2.56 7.69 20.01
C MET A 177 -3.26 6.33 20.09
N MET A 178 -2.53 5.24 19.90
CA MET A 178 -3.09 3.89 20.03
C MET A 178 -3.42 3.52 21.47
N GLU A 179 -2.67 4.02 22.48
CA GLU A 179 -2.97 3.86 23.89
C GLU A 179 -4.19 4.67 24.33
N GLU A 180 -4.29 5.94 23.90
CA GLU A 180 -5.39 6.84 24.22
C GLU A 180 -6.71 6.45 23.54
N ASP A 181 -6.64 5.94 22.32
CA ASP A 181 -7.78 5.48 21.54
C ASP A 181 -7.50 4.11 20.91
N PRO A 182 -7.80 3.00 21.63
CA PRO A 182 -7.60 1.65 21.12
C PRO A 182 -8.35 1.35 19.80
N SER A 183 -9.40 2.12 19.47
CA SER A 183 -10.09 1.98 18.19
C SER A 183 -9.24 2.44 17.00
N SER A 184 -8.28 3.34 17.24
CA SER A 184 -7.32 3.81 16.22
C SER A 184 -6.24 2.77 15.89
N TYR A 185 -6.05 1.76 16.73
CA TYR A 185 -5.04 0.71 16.57
C TYR A 185 -5.12 0.03 15.21
N ASN A 186 -6.31 -0.38 14.80
CA ASN A 186 -6.50 -1.06 13.51
C ASN A 186 -6.26 -0.12 12.31
N MET A 187 -6.39 1.19 12.50
CA MET A 187 -6.24 2.17 11.43
C MET A 187 -4.81 2.67 11.31
N LEU A 188 -4.17 2.99 12.43
CA LEU A 188 -2.78 3.46 12.42
C LEU A 188 -1.79 2.32 12.19
N GLY A 189 -2.10 1.14 12.70
CA GLY A 189 -1.28 -0.05 12.53
C GLY A 189 -1.42 -0.71 11.17
N ALA A 190 -2.56 -0.63 10.51
CA ALA A 190 -2.69 -1.08 9.13
C ALA A 190 -1.95 -0.11 8.22
N VAL A 191 -0.87 -0.58 7.59
CA VAL A 191 0.08 0.27 6.85
C VAL A 191 -0.56 1.05 5.70
N ASP A 192 -1.52 0.49 5.03
CA ASP A 192 -2.32 1.12 3.97
C ASP A 192 -3.25 2.21 4.52
N ALA A 193 -3.93 1.98 5.63
CA ALA A 193 -4.72 2.99 6.31
C ALA A 193 -3.85 4.12 6.87
N ASN A 194 -2.69 3.78 7.42
CA ASN A 194 -1.71 4.74 7.91
C ASN A 194 -1.26 5.71 6.82
N LEU A 195 -0.94 5.19 5.62
CA LEU A 195 -0.59 6.03 4.47
C LEU A 195 -1.73 6.99 4.10
N THR A 196 -2.96 6.50 4.01
CA THR A 196 -4.13 7.33 3.71
C THR A 196 -4.35 8.40 4.77
N TYR A 197 -4.24 8.05 6.05
CA TYR A 197 -4.38 8.98 7.17
C TYR A 197 -3.35 10.11 7.11
N HIS A 198 -2.06 9.78 6.98
CA HIS A 198 -1.00 10.79 7.00
C HIS A 198 -1.04 11.72 5.79
N PHE A 199 -1.41 11.23 4.61
CA PHE A 199 -1.61 12.08 3.45
C PHE A 199 -2.79 13.03 3.65
N SER A 200 -3.94 12.48 4.08
CA SER A 200 -5.14 13.28 4.32
C SER A 200 -4.95 14.31 5.42
N LYS A 201 -4.27 13.96 6.51
CA LYS A 201 -3.90 14.89 7.60
C LYS A 201 -3.08 16.09 7.08
N ARG A 202 -2.34 15.92 5.99
CA ARG A 202 -1.52 16.97 5.35
C ARG A 202 -2.22 17.67 4.18
N GLY A 203 -3.53 17.47 4.04
CA GLY A 203 -4.35 18.17 3.05
C GLY A 203 -4.42 17.50 1.68
N TYR A 204 -3.79 16.35 1.49
CA TYR A 204 -3.89 15.59 0.25
C TYR A 204 -5.20 14.80 0.20
N LYS A 205 -5.92 14.94 -0.90
CA LYS A 205 -7.20 14.26 -1.08
C LYS A 205 -7.01 12.82 -1.50
N TYR A 206 -7.78 11.93 -0.91
CA TYR A 206 -7.97 10.58 -1.35
C TYR A 206 -9.05 10.52 -2.43
N GLU A 207 -8.80 9.78 -3.50
CA GLU A 207 -9.72 9.56 -4.58
C GLU A 207 -9.97 8.07 -4.83
N VAL A 208 -11.15 7.73 -5.34
CA VAL A 208 -11.48 6.36 -5.73
C VAL A 208 -10.76 6.01 -7.04
N ALA A 209 -10.05 4.88 -7.06
CA ALA A 209 -9.43 4.34 -8.25
C ALA A 209 -10.49 3.69 -9.15
N LEU A 210 -10.64 4.19 -10.37
CA LEU A 210 -11.61 3.63 -11.33
C LEU A 210 -11.16 2.32 -11.97
N TRP A 211 -9.91 1.93 -11.77
CA TRP A 211 -9.34 0.67 -12.28
C TRP A 211 -9.37 -0.46 -11.27
N LEU A 212 -9.59 -0.17 -9.98
CA LEU A 212 -9.44 -1.12 -8.88
C LEU A 212 -10.78 -1.50 -8.29
N GLY A 213 -11.03 -2.79 -8.19
CA GLY A 213 -12.20 -3.38 -7.54
C GLY A 213 -11.81 -4.33 -6.41
N GLU A 214 -12.72 -4.43 -5.45
CA GLU A 214 -12.67 -5.39 -4.36
C GLU A 214 -13.67 -6.52 -4.63
N VAL A 215 -13.24 -7.76 -4.49
CA VAL A 215 -14.15 -8.91 -4.65
C VAL A 215 -15.32 -8.84 -3.67
N ARG A 216 -15.05 -8.41 -2.43
CA ARG A 216 -16.07 -8.26 -1.38
C ARG A 216 -17.09 -7.15 -1.66
N GLU A 217 -16.73 -6.17 -2.46
CA GLU A 217 -17.61 -5.04 -2.85
C GLU A 217 -18.38 -5.31 -4.16
N GLY A 218 -18.26 -6.50 -4.72
CA GLY A 218 -19.06 -6.93 -5.86
C GLY A 218 -18.69 -6.30 -7.21
N ASN A 219 -17.46 -5.82 -7.39
CA ASN A 219 -16.96 -5.22 -8.64
C ASN A 219 -15.95 -6.13 -9.37
N PRO A 220 -16.36 -7.31 -9.89
CA PRO A 220 -15.42 -8.27 -10.47
C PRO A 220 -14.90 -7.89 -11.85
N ASP A 221 -15.46 -6.85 -12.51
CA ASP A 221 -15.15 -6.50 -13.91
C ASP A 221 -14.12 -5.39 -14.10
N LEU A 222 -13.52 -4.87 -13.03
CA LEU A 222 -12.50 -3.83 -13.13
C LEU A 222 -11.15 -4.38 -13.62
N PRO A 223 -10.27 -3.54 -14.18
CA PRO A 223 -8.96 -3.94 -14.67
C PRO A 223 -8.06 -4.61 -13.64
N VAL A 224 -8.15 -4.19 -12.38
CA VAL A 224 -7.40 -4.74 -11.25
C VAL A 224 -8.38 -5.17 -10.19
N ILE A 225 -8.19 -6.37 -9.65
CA ILE A 225 -9.01 -6.94 -8.59
C ILE A 225 -8.14 -7.30 -7.40
N HIS A 226 -8.53 -6.82 -6.22
CA HIS A 226 -7.99 -7.26 -4.95
C HIS A 226 -8.86 -8.40 -4.41
N GLN A 227 -8.28 -9.60 -4.25
CA GLN A 227 -9.03 -10.85 -4.08
C GLN A 227 -9.15 -11.34 -2.64
N TRP A 228 -8.47 -10.72 -1.67
CA TRP A 228 -8.46 -11.12 -0.26
C TRP A 228 -7.99 -12.56 -0.03
N LYS A 229 -7.01 -13.03 -0.79
CA LYS A 229 -6.40 -14.37 -0.65
C LYS A 229 -7.37 -15.55 -0.81
N GLU A 230 -8.49 -15.34 -1.48
CA GLU A 230 -9.54 -16.39 -1.63
C GLU A 230 -9.31 -17.33 -2.83
N HIS A 231 -8.25 -17.14 -3.64
CA HIS A 231 -8.13 -17.81 -4.94
C HIS A 231 -6.75 -18.42 -5.25
N TYR A 232 -6.01 -18.87 -4.24
CA TYR A 232 -4.74 -19.58 -4.45
C TYR A 232 -4.80 -21.05 -4.13
#